data_694adc667024b3dbc715f4d3ba8c62e8
#
_entry.id   694adc667024b3dbc715f4d3ba8c62e8
#
_cell.length_a   1.000
_cell.length_b   1.000
_cell.length_c   1.000
_cell.angle_alpha   90.00
_cell.angle_beta   90.00
_cell.angle_gamma   90.00
#
_symmetry.space_group_name_H-M   'P 1'
#
loop_
_entity.id
_entity.type
_entity.pdbx_description
1 polymer ?
#
loop_
_entity_poly.entity_id
_entity_poly.type
_entity_poly.pdbx_seq_one_letter_code
_entity_poly.pdbx_strand_id
1 'polypeptide(L)'
;QLRAIAHVAEAFDAKQRKALLVMATGSGKTRTTIAMVDMFSRAGWVKRVLFLADRTALVNQAVNAFKKHLPQLATVNLVTEKDATGRVYASTYPTMLNIINRTVDDSGLTLREFGPGYFDLIVVDEAHRSVYAKYKEIFEYFDALLLGLTATPKDEVDFNTYSLFDLEAGVPTDAYTLEEAVAD
;
A
#
# COMPACT_ATOMS: atom_id res chain seq x y z
N GLN A 1 -6.27 -8.50 -14.57
CA GLN A 1 -6.07 -7.27 -13.78
C GLN A 1 -7.40 -6.62 -13.39
N LEU A 2 -8.37 -6.47 -14.31
CA LEU A 2 -9.67 -5.84 -14.01
C LEU A 2 -10.46 -6.60 -12.92
N ARG A 3 -10.40 -7.93 -12.92
CA ARG A 3 -11.01 -8.77 -11.89
C ARG A 3 -10.46 -8.44 -10.49
N ALA A 4 -9.15 -8.32 -10.37
CA ALA A 4 -8.49 -7.97 -9.10
C ALA A 4 -8.95 -6.61 -8.58
N ILE A 5 -9.08 -5.61 -9.46
CA ILE A 5 -9.61 -4.29 -9.13
C ILE A 5 -11.05 -4.38 -8.63
N ALA A 6 -11.89 -5.15 -9.31
CA ALA A 6 -13.30 -5.35 -8.93
C ALA A 6 -13.41 -6.01 -7.55
N HIS A 7 -12.69 -7.10 -7.30
CA HIS A 7 -12.74 -7.81 -6.03
C HIS A 7 -12.27 -6.94 -4.84
N VAL A 8 -11.23 -6.11 -5.02
CA VAL A 8 -10.81 -5.16 -3.98
C VAL A 8 -11.88 -4.09 -3.73
N ALA A 9 -12.47 -3.56 -4.81
CA ALA A 9 -13.54 -2.58 -4.69
C ALA A 9 -14.76 -3.15 -3.97
N GLU A 10 -15.18 -4.37 -4.31
CA GLU A 10 -16.29 -5.09 -3.66
C GLU A 10 -15.98 -5.34 -2.16
N ALA A 11 -14.75 -5.75 -1.83
CA ALA A 11 -14.33 -5.95 -0.45
C ALA A 11 -14.44 -4.65 0.37
N PHE A 12 -13.94 -3.54 -0.16
CA PHE A 12 -14.02 -2.25 0.52
C PHE A 12 -15.45 -1.69 0.59
N ASP A 13 -16.28 -1.90 -0.42
CA ASP A 13 -17.70 -1.55 -0.39
C ASP A 13 -18.46 -2.37 0.65
N ALA A 14 -18.13 -3.64 0.80
CA ALA A 14 -18.63 -4.53 1.86
C ALA A 14 -18.09 -4.20 3.27
N LYS A 15 -17.38 -3.04 3.42
CA LYS A 15 -16.81 -2.56 4.69
C LYS A 15 -15.65 -3.40 5.23
N GLN A 16 -15.08 -4.28 4.44
CA GLN A 16 -13.77 -4.85 4.75
C GLN A 16 -12.72 -3.75 4.66
N ARG A 17 -11.84 -3.68 5.65
CA ARG A 17 -10.84 -2.61 5.69
C ARG A 17 -9.50 -3.02 5.11
N LYS A 18 -9.34 -4.30 4.80
CA LYS A 18 -8.08 -4.89 4.34
C LYS A 18 -8.33 -5.78 3.14
N ALA A 19 -7.42 -5.78 2.20
CA ALA A 19 -7.43 -6.64 1.03
C ALA A 19 -6.01 -7.10 0.71
N LEU A 20 -5.87 -8.34 0.23
CA LEU A 20 -4.60 -8.93 -0.19
C LEU A 20 -4.72 -9.41 -1.63
N LEU A 21 -3.82 -8.90 -2.49
CA LEU A 21 -3.67 -9.36 -3.86
C LEU A 21 -2.41 -10.20 -4.01
N VAL A 22 -2.58 -11.42 -4.48
CA VAL A 22 -1.49 -12.29 -4.91
C VAL A 22 -1.34 -12.14 -6.41
N MET A 23 -0.26 -11.51 -6.86
CA MET A 23 -0.01 -11.23 -8.27
C MET A 23 1.42 -11.63 -8.64
N ALA A 24 1.58 -12.48 -9.65
CA ALA A 24 2.89 -12.93 -10.11
C ALA A 24 3.83 -11.76 -10.45
N THR A 25 5.13 -11.98 -10.32
CA THR A 25 6.14 -10.99 -10.73
C THR A 25 5.96 -10.67 -12.22
N GLY A 26 6.00 -9.38 -12.57
CA GLY A 26 5.82 -8.95 -13.95
C GLY A 26 4.36 -8.87 -14.44
N SER A 27 3.37 -9.34 -13.66
CA SER A 27 1.94 -9.32 -14.03
C SER A 27 1.30 -7.92 -13.99
N GLY A 28 2.08 -6.89 -13.67
CA GLY A 28 1.59 -5.51 -13.65
C GLY A 28 1.07 -5.02 -12.29
N LYS A 29 1.54 -5.54 -11.15
CA LYS A 29 1.15 -5.11 -9.80
C LYS A 29 1.08 -3.59 -9.67
N THR A 30 2.14 -2.88 -10.07
CA THR A 30 2.19 -1.41 -9.98
C THR A 30 1.11 -0.74 -10.83
N ARG A 31 0.87 -1.22 -12.06
CA ARG A 31 -0.20 -0.66 -12.92
C ARG A 31 -1.58 -0.91 -12.35
N THR A 32 -1.83 -2.10 -11.82
CA THR A 32 -3.09 -2.46 -11.16
C THR A 32 -3.33 -1.57 -9.95
N THR A 33 -2.30 -1.34 -9.13
CA THR A 33 -2.36 -0.42 -7.99
C THR A 33 -2.68 1.01 -8.43
N ILE A 34 -2.00 1.51 -9.45
CA ILE A 34 -2.24 2.87 -9.98
C ILE A 34 -3.68 3.01 -10.49
N ALA A 35 -4.20 2.00 -11.19
CA ALA A 35 -5.58 1.99 -11.66
C ALA A 35 -6.60 1.99 -10.51
N MET A 36 -6.34 1.22 -9.44
CA MET A 36 -7.18 1.24 -8.22
C MET A 36 -7.15 2.61 -7.53
N VAL A 37 -5.96 3.20 -7.37
CA VAL A 37 -5.82 4.53 -6.75
C VAL A 37 -6.56 5.59 -7.56
N ASP A 38 -6.47 5.56 -8.90
CA ASP A 38 -7.23 6.47 -9.78
C ASP A 38 -8.75 6.28 -9.60
N MET A 39 -9.22 5.04 -9.63
CA MET A 39 -10.63 4.72 -9.46
C MET A 39 -11.16 5.18 -8.11
N PHE A 40 -10.49 4.85 -7.01
CA PHE A 40 -10.91 5.23 -5.66
C PHE A 40 -10.82 6.73 -5.44
N SER A 41 -9.82 7.41 -6.01
CA SER A 41 -9.70 8.86 -5.95
C SER A 41 -10.83 9.56 -6.70
N ARG A 42 -11.20 9.09 -7.88
CA ARG A 42 -12.33 9.63 -8.66
C ARG A 42 -13.68 9.35 -8.01
N ALA A 43 -13.82 8.20 -7.37
CA ALA A 43 -15.02 7.86 -6.60
C ALA A 43 -15.14 8.64 -5.27
N GLY A 44 -14.11 9.39 -4.89
CA GLY A 44 -14.09 10.14 -3.62
C GLY A 44 -13.86 9.30 -2.37
N TRP A 45 -13.53 8.00 -2.53
CA TRP A 45 -13.25 7.10 -1.42
C TRP A 45 -11.90 7.36 -0.77
N VAL A 46 -10.91 7.78 -1.57
CA VAL A 46 -9.52 7.96 -1.15
C VAL A 46 -9.02 9.32 -1.60
N LYS A 47 -8.50 10.12 -0.65
CA LYS A 47 -7.89 11.42 -0.92
C LYS A 47 -6.37 11.34 -0.86
N ARG A 48 -5.82 10.63 0.12
CA ARG A 48 -4.37 10.49 0.32
C ARG A 48 -3.99 9.03 0.43
N VAL A 49 -2.96 8.65 -0.31
CA VAL A 49 -2.44 7.28 -0.40
C VAL A 49 -1.00 7.25 0.10
N LEU A 50 -0.68 6.27 0.90
CA LEU A 50 0.68 5.91 1.28
C LEU A 50 1.08 4.61 0.58
N PHE A 51 2.13 4.64 -0.23
CA PHE A 51 2.75 3.46 -0.83
C PHE A 51 4.03 3.11 -0.07
N LEU A 52 4.11 1.89 0.44
CA LEU A 52 5.25 1.40 1.21
C LEU A 52 5.96 0.26 0.47
N ALA A 53 7.28 0.38 0.35
CA ALA A 53 8.14 -0.65 -0.22
C ALA A 53 9.38 -0.89 0.64
N ASP A 54 10.02 -2.03 0.44
CA ASP A 54 11.19 -2.44 1.24
C ASP A 54 12.46 -1.63 0.90
N ARG A 55 12.60 -1.21 -0.37
CA ARG A 55 13.83 -0.59 -0.87
C ARG A 55 13.57 0.75 -1.57
N THR A 56 14.51 1.67 -1.42
CA THR A 56 14.48 2.99 -2.08
C THR A 56 14.33 2.87 -3.60
N ALA A 57 14.95 1.88 -4.23
CA ALA A 57 14.80 1.65 -5.68
C ALA A 57 13.35 1.38 -6.08
N LEU A 58 12.59 0.59 -5.28
CA LEU A 58 11.18 0.30 -5.51
C LEU A 58 10.31 1.54 -5.25
N VAL A 59 10.63 2.34 -4.23
CA VAL A 59 9.98 3.63 -3.97
C VAL A 59 10.16 4.56 -5.19
N ASN A 60 11.37 4.72 -5.70
CA ASN A 60 11.64 5.55 -6.87
C ASN A 60 10.90 5.06 -8.12
N GLN A 61 10.84 3.73 -8.33
CA GLN A 61 10.10 3.13 -9.42
C GLN A 61 8.59 3.42 -9.31
N ALA A 62 8.03 3.27 -8.11
CA ALA A 62 6.62 3.58 -7.86
C ALA A 62 6.32 5.07 -8.08
N VAL A 63 7.14 5.97 -7.54
CA VAL A 63 7.01 7.42 -7.73
C VAL A 63 7.00 7.79 -9.22
N ASN A 64 7.95 7.26 -10.00
CA ASN A 64 8.02 7.50 -11.44
C ASN A 64 6.77 6.97 -12.16
N ALA A 65 6.28 5.81 -11.78
CA ALA A 65 5.08 5.21 -12.35
C ALA A 65 3.83 6.04 -12.02
N PHE A 66 3.66 6.48 -10.78
CA PHE A 66 2.55 7.36 -10.39
C PHE A 66 2.61 8.70 -11.13
N LYS A 67 3.75 9.36 -11.17
CA LYS A 67 3.95 10.64 -11.91
C LYS A 67 3.64 10.48 -13.40
N LYS A 68 3.99 9.35 -14.00
CA LYS A 68 3.74 9.06 -15.41
C LYS A 68 2.26 8.78 -15.72
N HIS A 69 1.58 8.00 -14.88
CA HIS A 69 0.23 7.49 -15.16
C HIS A 69 -0.88 8.28 -14.48
N LEU A 70 -0.58 8.99 -13.40
CA LEU A 70 -1.52 9.86 -12.66
C LEU A 70 -0.89 11.24 -12.39
N PRO A 71 -0.53 12.00 -13.44
CA PRO A 71 0.12 13.31 -13.28
C PRO A 71 -0.75 14.33 -12.54
N GLN A 72 -2.07 14.12 -12.50
CA GLN A 72 -3.02 14.96 -11.76
C GLN A 72 -2.96 14.74 -10.23
N LEU A 73 -2.38 13.64 -9.77
CA LEU A 73 -2.17 13.39 -8.35
C LEU A 73 -0.71 13.69 -8.00
N ALA A 74 -0.47 14.78 -7.29
CA ALA A 74 0.86 15.12 -6.84
C ALA A 74 1.47 13.97 -6.02
N THR A 75 2.61 13.44 -6.49
CA THR A 75 3.30 12.31 -5.88
C THR A 75 4.57 12.78 -5.19
N VAL A 76 4.74 12.43 -3.91
CA VAL A 76 5.85 12.80 -3.04
C VAL A 76 6.68 11.57 -2.71
N ASN A 77 8.00 11.69 -2.83
CA ASN A 77 8.96 10.70 -2.36
C ASN A 77 9.47 11.07 -0.96
N LEU A 78 8.92 10.47 0.08
CA LEU A 78 9.29 10.77 1.48
C LEU A 78 10.72 10.37 1.85
N VAL A 79 11.41 9.60 1.02
CA VAL A 79 12.84 9.30 1.22
C VAL A 79 13.71 10.51 0.91
N THR A 80 13.29 11.32 -0.07
CA THR A 80 14.08 12.45 -0.59
C THR A 80 13.45 13.83 -0.36
N GLU A 81 12.13 13.89 -0.21
CA GLU A 81 11.33 15.12 -0.10
C GLU A 81 10.66 15.18 1.28
N LYS A 82 11.18 15.99 2.21
CA LYS A 82 10.73 15.99 3.61
C LYS A 82 9.51 16.88 3.88
N ASP A 83 9.37 17.98 3.15
CA ASP A 83 8.36 19.01 3.42
C ASP A 83 7.36 19.19 2.27
N ALA A 84 7.27 18.19 1.38
CA ALA A 84 6.38 18.27 0.24
C ALA A 84 4.97 17.77 0.59
N THR A 85 3.96 18.43 0.03
CA THR A 85 2.55 18.02 0.15
C THR A 85 2.06 17.40 -1.14
N GLY A 86 1.27 16.34 -1.04
CA GLY A 86 0.76 15.62 -2.19
C GLY A 86 -0.51 14.84 -1.92
N ARG A 87 -0.84 13.97 -2.86
CA ARG A 87 -1.98 13.04 -2.80
C ARG A 87 -1.50 11.59 -2.72
N VAL A 88 -0.37 11.29 -3.33
CA VAL A 88 0.31 10.00 -3.25
C VAL A 88 1.66 10.21 -2.58
N TYR A 89 1.93 9.45 -1.54
CA TYR A 89 3.19 9.47 -0.81
C TYR A 89 3.83 8.10 -0.93
N ALA A 90 5.09 8.05 -1.28
CA ALA A 90 5.84 6.80 -1.35
C ALA A 90 7.02 6.83 -0.37
N SER A 91 7.21 5.76 0.38
CA SER A 91 8.23 5.66 1.41
C SER A 91 8.78 4.25 1.54
N THR A 92 9.96 4.12 2.10
CA THR A 92 10.38 2.83 2.67
C THR A 92 9.78 2.66 4.06
N TYR A 93 9.64 1.40 4.51
CA TYR A 93 9.17 1.11 5.88
C TYR A 93 10.02 1.79 6.95
N PRO A 94 11.38 1.70 6.93
CA PRO A 94 12.21 2.38 7.92
C PRO A 94 12.01 3.90 7.94
N THR A 95 11.90 4.52 6.77
CA THR A 95 11.69 5.98 6.68
C THR A 95 10.35 6.36 7.31
N MET A 96 9.28 5.64 6.98
CA MET A 96 7.95 5.92 7.54
C MET A 96 7.91 5.69 9.06
N LEU A 97 8.53 4.60 9.55
CA LEU A 97 8.63 4.35 10.99
C LEU A 97 9.35 5.49 11.72
N ASN A 98 10.44 5.99 11.13
CA ASN A 98 11.14 7.15 11.69
C ASN A 98 10.29 8.42 11.68
N ILE A 99 9.47 8.63 10.65
CA ILE A 99 8.60 9.81 10.54
C ILE A 99 7.52 9.79 11.64
N ILE A 100 6.85 8.65 11.85
CA ILE A 100 5.79 8.56 12.88
C ILE A 100 6.34 8.58 14.30
N ASN A 101 7.61 8.21 14.49
CA ASN A 101 8.28 8.17 15.79
C ASN A 101 9.09 9.45 16.10
N ARG A 102 9.09 10.45 15.21
CA ARG A 102 9.75 11.71 15.49
C ARG A 102 9.05 12.43 16.64
N THR A 103 9.82 12.68 17.69
CA THR A 103 9.50 13.69 18.70
C THR A 103 10.05 15.01 18.20
N VAL A 104 9.23 16.03 18.11
CA VAL A 104 9.68 17.37 17.77
C VAL A 104 9.72 18.20 19.04
N ASP A 105 10.84 18.83 19.21
CA ASP A 105 11.27 19.97 20.01
C ASP A 105 11.56 19.79 21.52
N ASP A 106 12.30 20.81 22.02
CA ASP A 106 12.72 20.97 23.41
C ASP A 106 11.55 21.21 24.40
N SER A 107 10.31 21.37 23.89
CA SER A 107 9.10 21.58 24.70
C SER A 107 8.40 20.28 25.09
N GLY A 108 8.84 19.13 24.57
CA GLY A 108 8.22 17.83 24.84
C GLY A 108 6.90 17.59 24.10
N LEU A 109 6.49 18.49 23.20
CA LEU A 109 5.35 18.31 22.33
C LEU A 109 5.73 17.44 21.13
N THR A 110 5.14 16.25 21.04
CA THR A 110 5.27 15.35 19.89
C THR A 110 4.39 15.88 18.74
N LEU A 111 4.94 16.72 17.88
CA LEU A 111 4.28 17.06 16.62
C LEU A 111 4.60 15.93 15.61
N ARG A 112 3.66 15.04 15.40
CA ARG A 112 3.77 14.03 14.35
C ARG A 112 3.45 14.67 13.01
N GLU A 113 4.33 14.50 12.03
CA GLU A 113 4.19 15.06 10.68
C GLU A 113 2.90 14.62 10.00
N PHE A 114 2.46 13.38 10.27
CA PHE A 114 1.19 12.82 9.82
C PHE A 114 0.36 12.31 11.00
N GLY A 115 -0.87 12.80 11.14
CA GLY A 115 -1.82 12.26 12.11
C GLY A 115 -2.35 10.87 11.72
N PRO A 116 -2.96 10.12 12.65
CA PRO A 116 -3.50 8.77 12.38
C PRO A 116 -4.47 8.70 11.20
N GLY A 117 -5.29 9.71 11.00
CA GLY A 117 -6.27 9.80 9.90
C GLY A 117 -5.76 10.52 8.65
N TYR A 118 -4.45 10.72 8.50
CA TYR A 118 -3.91 11.47 7.37
C TYR A 118 -4.03 10.73 6.04
N PHE A 119 -3.78 9.43 6.04
CA PHE A 119 -3.91 8.56 4.86
C PHE A 119 -5.23 7.81 4.90
N ASP A 120 -5.89 7.70 3.74
CA ASP A 120 -7.12 6.94 3.56
C ASP A 120 -6.84 5.50 3.10
N LEU A 121 -5.74 5.30 2.37
CA LEU A 121 -5.29 4.01 1.85
C LEU A 121 -3.78 3.85 2.05
N ILE A 122 -3.37 2.71 2.58
CA ILE A 122 -1.98 2.26 2.61
C ILE A 122 -1.83 1.07 1.67
N VAL A 123 -0.92 1.17 0.72
CA VAL A 123 -0.52 0.09 -0.17
C VAL A 123 0.82 -0.46 0.31
N VAL A 124 0.85 -1.76 0.56
CA VAL A 124 2.01 -2.50 1.07
C VAL A 124 2.55 -3.38 -0.04
N ASP A 125 3.68 -2.99 -0.63
CA ASP A 125 4.37 -3.84 -1.61
C ASP A 125 5.19 -4.90 -0.89
N GLU A 126 5.18 -6.12 -1.43
CA GLU A 126 5.76 -7.32 -0.82
C GLU A 126 5.21 -7.58 0.60
N ALA A 127 3.86 -7.65 0.69
CA ALA A 127 3.15 -7.90 1.93
C ALA A 127 3.38 -9.32 2.44
N HIS A 128 4.37 -9.51 3.31
CA HIS A 128 4.64 -10.77 3.99
C HIS A 128 4.99 -10.55 5.47
N ARG A 129 4.91 -11.64 6.23
CA ARG A 129 5.04 -11.67 7.69
C ARG A 129 6.21 -10.87 8.25
N SER A 130 7.40 -11.00 7.65
CA SER A 130 8.61 -10.35 8.16
C SER A 130 8.49 -8.82 8.13
N VAL A 131 7.84 -8.26 7.12
CA VAL A 131 7.55 -6.84 6.99
C VAL A 131 6.58 -6.40 8.09
N TYR A 132 5.49 -7.14 8.24
CA TYR A 132 4.49 -6.80 9.27
C TYR A 132 5.04 -6.89 10.69
N ALA A 133 5.69 -8.00 11.03
CA ALA A 133 6.25 -8.19 12.37
C ALA A 133 7.23 -7.08 12.76
N LYS A 134 8.01 -6.59 11.78
CA LYS A 134 9.03 -5.55 11.99
C LYS A 134 8.44 -4.14 12.00
N TYR A 135 7.39 -3.88 11.23
CA TYR A 135 6.83 -2.54 11.00
C TYR A 135 5.37 -2.42 11.42
N LYS A 136 4.91 -3.30 12.29
CA LYS A 136 3.54 -3.38 12.83
C LYS A 136 3.04 -2.03 13.33
N GLU A 137 3.91 -1.25 13.97
CA GLU A 137 3.61 0.06 14.52
C GLU A 137 3.05 1.03 13.46
N ILE A 138 3.52 0.97 12.21
CA ILE A 138 3.00 1.81 11.12
C ILE A 138 1.54 1.48 10.86
N PHE A 139 1.21 0.18 10.80
CA PHE A 139 -0.14 -0.28 10.48
C PHE A 139 -1.14 -0.09 11.63
N GLU A 140 -0.65 -0.07 12.87
CA GLU A 140 -1.45 0.22 14.06
C GLU A 140 -1.63 1.72 14.28
N TYR A 141 -0.70 2.53 13.78
CA TYR A 141 -0.74 3.98 13.93
C TYR A 141 -1.78 4.63 13.00
N PHE A 142 -1.83 4.24 11.74
CA PHE A 142 -2.72 4.84 10.76
C PHE A 142 -4.09 4.16 10.71
N ASP A 143 -5.14 4.97 10.77
CA ASP A 143 -6.52 4.52 10.52
C ASP A 143 -6.85 4.63 9.04
N ALA A 144 -6.42 3.65 8.25
CA ALA A 144 -6.54 3.64 6.79
C ALA A 144 -7.03 2.28 6.29
N LEU A 145 -7.54 2.24 5.05
CA LEU A 145 -7.69 0.99 4.30
C LEU A 145 -6.31 0.41 4.01
N LEU A 146 -6.17 -0.91 4.04
CA LEU A 146 -4.91 -1.60 3.81
C LEU A 146 -5.01 -2.52 2.60
N LEU A 147 -4.15 -2.29 1.60
CA LEU A 147 -4.01 -3.12 0.43
C LEU A 147 -2.62 -3.75 0.40
N GLY A 148 -2.55 -5.05 0.60
CA GLY A 148 -1.33 -5.83 0.46
C GLY A 148 -1.14 -6.34 -0.95
N LEU A 149 0.09 -6.29 -1.44
CA LEU A 149 0.52 -6.87 -2.71
C LEU A 149 1.64 -7.87 -2.43
N THR A 150 1.54 -9.07 -2.96
CA THR A 150 2.62 -10.06 -2.89
C THR A 150 2.76 -10.82 -4.21
N ALA A 151 3.99 -11.23 -4.52
CA ALA A 151 4.27 -12.13 -5.62
C ALA A 151 4.32 -13.60 -5.18
N THR A 152 4.35 -13.88 -3.88
CA THR A 152 4.34 -15.22 -3.32
C THR A 152 3.04 -15.93 -3.72
N PRO A 153 3.10 -17.13 -4.33
CA PRO A 153 1.91 -17.90 -4.67
C PRO A 153 0.99 -18.08 -3.45
N LYS A 154 -0.32 -18.08 -3.67
CA LYS A 154 -1.32 -18.11 -2.58
C LYS A 154 -1.11 -19.27 -1.60
N ASP A 155 -0.68 -20.44 -2.10
CA ASP A 155 -0.46 -21.64 -1.30
C ASP A 155 0.84 -21.59 -0.49
N GLU A 156 1.75 -20.66 -0.82
CA GLU A 156 3.02 -20.43 -0.13
C GLU A 156 2.97 -19.17 0.77
N VAL A 157 1.90 -18.39 0.72
CA VAL A 157 1.72 -17.23 1.60
C VAL A 157 1.52 -17.72 3.03
N ASP A 158 2.35 -17.21 3.95
CA ASP A 158 2.30 -17.56 5.37
C ASP A 158 0.92 -17.27 5.98
N PHE A 159 0.42 -18.18 6.79
CA PHE A 159 -0.84 -18.05 7.53
C PHE A 159 -0.97 -16.71 8.26
N ASN A 160 0.12 -16.23 8.85
CA ASN A 160 0.12 -14.96 9.56
C ASN A 160 -0.07 -13.74 8.64
N THR A 161 0.31 -13.86 7.36
CA THR A 161 0.04 -12.81 6.36
C THR A 161 -1.45 -12.72 6.09
N TYR A 162 -2.15 -13.85 5.91
CA TYR A 162 -3.60 -13.87 5.76
C TYR A 162 -4.30 -13.30 7.00
N SER A 163 -3.87 -13.71 8.19
CA SER A 163 -4.41 -13.20 9.46
C SER A 163 -4.25 -11.68 9.61
N LEU A 164 -3.15 -11.11 9.11
CA LEU A 164 -2.94 -9.67 9.09
C LEU A 164 -4.02 -8.94 8.27
N PHE A 165 -4.43 -9.54 7.16
CA PHE A 165 -5.45 -8.96 6.27
C PHE A 165 -6.87 -9.41 6.63
N ASP A 166 -7.06 -10.04 7.81
CA ASP A 166 -8.35 -10.57 8.28
C ASP A 166 -8.97 -11.57 7.28
N LEU A 167 -8.11 -12.36 6.61
CA LEU A 167 -8.49 -13.33 5.58
C LEU A 167 -8.29 -14.77 6.07
N GLU A 168 -9.07 -15.70 5.52
CA GLU A 168 -8.86 -17.12 5.71
C GLU A 168 -7.58 -17.57 5.00
N ALA A 169 -6.84 -18.51 5.62
CA ALA A 169 -5.61 -19.03 5.06
C ALA A 169 -5.83 -19.64 3.66
N GLY A 170 -5.02 -19.27 2.70
CA GLY A 170 -5.12 -19.72 1.32
C GLY A 170 -6.20 -19.00 0.48
N VAL A 171 -6.94 -18.04 1.07
CA VAL A 171 -8.02 -17.32 0.40
C VAL A 171 -7.69 -15.81 0.35
N PRO A 172 -6.84 -15.35 -0.58
CA PRO A 172 -6.61 -13.92 -0.78
C PRO A 172 -7.88 -13.23 -1.35
N THR A 173 -7.93 -11.91 -1.30
CA THR A 173 -9.02 -11.14 -1.94
C THR A 173 -9.08 -11.42 -3.44
N ASP A 174 -7.93 -11.49 -4.12
CA ASP A 174 -7.80 -12.03 -5.48
C ASP A 174 -6.39 -12.62 -5.68
N ALA A 175 -6.30 -13.60 -6.59
CA ALA A 175 -5.03 -14.18 -7.03
C ALA A 175 -4.97 -14.14 -8.56
N TYR A 176 -3.90 -13.52 -9.09
CA TYR A 176 -3.61 -13.45 -10.52
C TYR A 176 -2.31 -14.20 -10.80
N THR A 177 -2.47 -15.41 -11.30
CA THR A 177 -1.34 -16.34 -11.51
C THR A 177 -0.51 -15.99 -12.73
N LEU A 178 0.68 -16.60 -12.84
CA LEU A 178 1.52 -16.43 -14.02
C LEU A 178 0.84 -17.01 -15.28
N GLU A 179 0.10 -18.10 -15.15
CA GLU A 179 -0.64 -18.73 -16.25
C GLU A 179 -1.70 -17.78 -16.80
N GLU A 180 -2.47 -17.14 -15.92
CA GLU A 180 -3.44 -16.12 -16.30
C GLU A 180 -2.77 -14.88 -16.93
N ALA A 181 -1.60 -14.48 -16.43
CA ALA A 181 -0.86 -13.33 -16.94
C ALA A 181 -0.25 -13.57 -18.34
N VAL A 182 -0.03 -14.82 -18.73
CA VAL A 182 0.49 -15.19 -20.07
C VAL A 182 -0.67 -15.38 -21.05
N ALA A 183 -1.86 -15.70 -20.56
CA ALA A 183 -3.05 -15.89 -21.39
C ALA A 183 -3.77 -14.57 -21.78
N ASP A 184 -3.55 -13.49 -21.03
CA ASP A 184 -4.05 -12.13 -21.27
C ASP A 184 -3.10 -11.33 -22.17
#